data_233b22325fbf493dcd2bd411c7df375a
#
_entry.id   233b22325fbf493dcd2bd411c7df375a
#
_cell.length_a   1.000
_cell.length_b   1.000
_cell.length_c   1.000
_cell.angle_alpha   90.00
_cell.angle_beta   90.00
_cell.angle_gamma   90.00
#
_symmetry.space_group_name_H-M   'P 1'
#
loop_
_entity.id
_entity.type
_entity.pdbx_description
1 polymer ?
#
loop_
_entity_poly.entity_id
_entity_poly.type
_entity_poly.pdbx_seq_one_letter_code
_entity_poly.pdbx_strand_id
1 'polypeptide(L)'
;MKLKQFAALPYRMRDTALEFLLITTRKKRRWSVPKGWPMKRSAPHQTAAIEAYEEAGVYGTIGKLQIGQFKKRQFKKKRPVLCDVQIFPLEVKGQQGNWPEKNERTRIWVAAREAAKLVKKAGLRRAIKTVESGH
;
A
#
# COMPACT_ATOMS: atom_id res chain seq x y z
N MET A 1 -10.76 -9.67 -19.19
CA MET A 1 -9.44 -9.98 -18.63
C MET A 1 -9.24 -9.26 -17.30
N LYS A 2 -8.89 -10.01 -16.27
CA LYS A 2 -8.60 -9.40 -14.97
C LYS A 2 -7.15 -8.94 -14.93
N LEU A 3 -6.95 -7.68 -14.69
CA LEU A 3 -5.62 -7.14 -14.45
C LEU A 3 -5.36 -7.09 -12.94
N LYS A 4 -4.11 -7.23 -12.57
CA LYS A 4 -3.70 -7.25 -11.17
C LYS A 4 -2.70 -6.15 -10.89
N GLN A 5 -2.79 -5.57 -9.70
CA GLN A 5 -1.74 -4.75 -9.13
C GLN A 5 -1.39 -5.30 -7.76
N PHE A 6 -0.20 -4.99 -7.29
CA PHE A 6 0.27 -5.47 -6.00
C PHE A 6 0.57 -4.26 -5.11
N ALA A 7 -0.01 -4.29 -3.92
CA ALA A 7 0.06 -3.19 -2.97
C ALA A 7 0.75 -3.64 -1.69
N ALA A 8 1.45 -2.71 -1.07
CA ALA A 8 1.99 -2.91 0.27
C ALA A 8 1.13 -2.14 1.26
N LEU A 9 0.81 -2.77 2.40
CA LEU A 9 0.22 -2.08 3.54
C LEU A 9 1.33 -1.90 4.57
N PRO A 10 1.98 -0.72 4.59
CA PRO A 10 3.09 -0.50 5.53
C PRO A 10 2.57 -0.24 6.94
N TYR A 11 3.21 -0.87 7.91
CA TYR A 11 2.85 -0.69 9.32
C TYR A 11 4.10 -0.73 10.18
N ARG A 12 3.96 -0.16 11.38
CA ARG A 12 5.03 -0.18 12.39
C ARG A 12 4.42 -0.12 13.78
N MET A 13 5.16 -0.61 14.76
CA MET A 13 4.84 -0.34 16.16
C MET A 13 5.62 0.89 16.59
N ARG A 14 4.92 1.88 17.11
CA ARG A 14 5.56 3.05 17.73
C ARG A 14 5.15 3.07 19.20
N ASP A 15 6.11 2.82 20.08
CA ASP A 15 5.85 2.53 21.48
C ASP A 15 4.91 1.32 21.58
N THR A 16 3.70 1.49 22.09
CA THR A 16 2.72 0.39 22.17
C THR A 16 1.63 0.48 21.11
N ALA A 17 1.71 1.46 20.22
CA ALA A 17 0.67 1.70 19.24
C ALA A 17 1.07 1.21 17.85
N LEU A 18 0.13 0.54 17.18
CA LEU A 18 0.28 0.13 15.79
C LEU A 18 -0.11 1.28 14.87
N GLU A 19 0.79 1.63 13.96
CA GLU A 19 0.55 2.69 12.98
C GLU A 19 0.66 2.17 11.56
N PHE A 20 -0.11 2.77 10.66
CA PHE A 20 -0.09 2.47 9.23
C PHE A 20 0.33 3.68 8.44
N LEU A 21 1.08 3.46 7.38
CA LEU A 21 1.47 4.52 6.46
C LEU A 21 0.46 4.59 5.32
N LEU A 22 -0.07 5.77 5.10
CA LEU A 22 -0.91 6.05 3.95
C LEU A 22 -0.25 7.10 3.08
N ILE A 23 -0.51 7.02 1.78
CA ILE A 23 -0.04 8.02 0.82
C ILE A 23 -1.22 8.53 0.00
N THR A 24 -1.06 9.72 -0.58
CA THR A 24 -2.07 10.27 -1.48
C THR A 24 -1.89 9.72 -2.89
N THR A 25 -3.00 9.46 -3.58
CA THR A 25 -2.97 9.19 -5.02
C THR A 25 -2.58 10.46 -5.75
N ARG A 26 -1.93 10.33 -6.92
CA ARG A 26 -1.37 11.48 -7.63
C ARG A 26 -2.39 12.48 -8.12
N LYS A 27 -3.48 12.01 -8.75
CA LYS A 27 -4.45 12.91 -9.35
C LYS A 27 -5.54 13.35 -8.39
N LYS A 28 -6.21 12.40 -7.75
CA LYS A 28 -7.36 12.69 -6.88
C LYS A 28 -6.97 13.01 -5.45
N ARG A 29 -5.70 12.82 -5.10
CA ARG A 29 -5.17 13.10 -3.76
C ARG A 29 -5.96 12.40 -2.66
N ARG A 30 -6.35 11.16 -2.89
CA ARG A 30 -7.04 10.33 -1.92
C ARG A 30 -6.05 9.48 -1.15
N TRP A 31 -6.36 9.23 0.11
CA TRP A 31 -5.51 8.36 0.94
C TRP A 31 -5.62 6.91 0.48
N SER A 32 -4.49 6.28 0.27
CA SER A 32 -4.39 4.91 -0.20
C SER A 32 -3.03 4.34 0.22
N VAL A 33 -2.62 3.26 -0.43
CA VAL A 33 -1.34 2.58 -0.16
C VAL A 33 -0.54 2.45 -1.44
N PRO A 34 0.80 2.28 -1.31
CA PRO A 34 1.65 2.08 -2.49
C PRO A 34 1.24 0.83 -3.26
N LYS A 35 1.22 0.93 -4.58
CA LYS A 35 0.87 -0.20 -5.43
C LYS A 35 1.36 0.00 -6.85
N GLY A 36 1.52 -1.10 -7.57
CA GLY A 36 1.94 -1.01 -8.96
C GLY A 36 1.66 -2.27 -9.75
N TRP A 37 1.97 -2.19 -11.03
CA TRP A 37 1.79 -3.28 -11.96
C TRP A 37 2.81 -4.40 -11.74
N PRO A 38 2.48 -5.65 -12.13
CA PRO A 38 3.43 -6.75 -12.00
C PRO A 38 4.76 -6.42 -12.67
N MET A 39 5.84 -6.80 -12.04
CA MET A 39 7.20 -6.61 -12.55
C MET A 39 7.79 -7.96 -12.95
N LYS A 40 8.52 -7.97 -14.07
CA LYS A 40 9.19 -9.19 -14.52
C LYS A 40 10.18 -9.67 -13.47
N ARG A 41 10.23 -10.98 -13.25
CA ARG A 41 11.17 -11.64 -12.33
C ARG A 41 10.97 -11.25 -10.87
N SER A 42 9.83 -10.64 -10.54
CA SER A 42 9.50 -10.32 -9.17
C SER A 42 8.22 -11.05 -8.76
N ALA A 43 8.24 -11.67 -7.60
CA ALA A 43 7.02 -12.22 -7.02
C ALA A 43 6.09 -11.06 -6.62
N PRO A 44 4.78 -11.31 -6.49
CA PRO A 44 3.83 -10.26 -6.11
C PRO A 44 4.23 -9.45 -4.88
N HIS A 45 4.66 -10.11 -3.80
CA HIS A 45 5.08 -9.41 -2.59
C HIS A 45 6.34 -8.57 -2.81
N GLN A 46 7.25 -9.02 -3.67
CA GLN A 46 8.45 -8.26 -4.00
C GLN A 46 8.11 -6.98 -4.76
N THR A 47 7.18 -7.06 -5.71
CA THR A 47 6.68 -5.89 -6.42
C THR A 47 6.07 -4.89 -5.45
N ALA A 48 5.24 -5.38 -4.51
CA ALA A 48 4.65 -4.51 -3.48
C ALA A 48 5.72 -3.79 -2.66
N ALA A 49 6.79 -4.49 -2.28
CA ALA A 49 7.88 -3.88 -1.51
C ALA A 49 8.61 -2.81 -2.31
N ILE A 50 8.85 -3.05 -3.59
CA ILE A 50 9.51 -2.08 -4.48
C ILE A 50 8.65 -0.82 -4.60
N GLU A 51 7.35 -0.99 -4.80
CA GLU A 51 6.44 0.16 -4.90
C GLU A 51 6.37 0.96 -3.61
N ALA A 52 6.43 0.28 -2.46
CA ALA A 52 6.46 0.98 -1.18
C ALA A 52 7.68 1.90 -1.07
N TYR A 53 8.83 1.46 -1.55
CA TYR A 53 10.02 2.31 -1.55
C TYR A 53 9.87 3.47 -2.53
N GLU A 54 9.46 3.19 -3.76
CA GLU A 54 9.36 4.23 -4.80
C GLU A 54 8.32 5.29 -4.47
N GLU A 55 7.15 4.88 -3.99
CA GLU A 55 6.03 5.80 -3.76
C GLU A 55 6.04 6.43 -2.37
N ALA A 56 6.53 5.70 -1.36
CA ALA A 56 6.42 6.14 0.03
C ALA A 56 7.77 6.22 0.77
N GLY A 57 8.85 5.75 0.16
CA GLY A 57 10.17 5.84 0.77
C GLY A 57 10.36 4.96 2.00
N VAL A 58 9.61 3.86 2.09
CA VAL A 58 9.72 2.94 3.23
C VAL A 58 10.18 1.56 2.77
N TYR A 59 10.83 0.84 3.69
CA TYR A 59 11.33 -0.51 3.43
C TYR A 59 11.30 -1.33 4.72
N GLY A 60 11.33 -2.66 4.57
CA GLY A 60 11.31 -3.53 5.71
C GLY A 60 11.05 -4.97 5.31
N THR A 61 10.32 -5.69 6.14
CA THR A 61 10.00 -7.11 5.91
C THR A 61 8.61 -7.22 5.28
N ILE A 62 8.57 -7.68 4.03
CA ILE A 62 7.30 -7.87 3.32
C ILE A 62 6.78 -9.29 3.56
N GLY A 63 5.50 -9.40 3.93
CA GLY A 63 4.84 -10.70 4.06
C GLY A 63 4.54 -11.29 2.69
N LYS A 64 4.77 -12.59 2.54
CA LYS A 64 4.59 -13.28 1.26
C LYS A 64 3.13 -13.63 0.97
N LEU A 65 2.28 -13.64 1.99
CA LEU A 65 0.87 -14.02 1.85
C LEU A 65 0.01 -12.78 1.73
N GLN A 66 -0.89 -12.80 0.76
CA GLN A 66 -1.86 -11.74 0.58
C GLN A 66 -2.80 -11.68 1.79
N ILE A 67 -3.04 -10.48 2.30
CA ILE A 67 -3.93 -10.27 3.46
C ILE A 67 -5.25 -9.61 3.09
N GLY A 68 -5.44 -9.24 1.84
CA GLY A 68 -6.66 -8.61 1.40
C GLY A 68 -6.59 -8.20 -0.05
N GLN A 69 -7.69 -7.63 -0.53
CA GLN A 69 -7.74 -7.14 -1.91
C GLN A 69 -8.87 -6.12 -2.06
N PHE A 70 -8.74 -5.29 -3.07
CA PHE A 70 -9.83 -4.41 -3.48
C PHE A 70 -9.78 -4.20 -4.99
N LYS A 71 -10.89 -3.75 -5.56
CA LYS A 71 -10.97 -3.45 -6.98
C LYS A 71 -10.82 -1.96 -7.20
N LYS A 72 -10.12 -1.59 -8.28
CA LYS A 72 -9.92 -0.20 -8.63
C LYS A 72 -9.98 -0.03 -10.13
N ARG A 73 -10.68 1.02 -10.57
CA ARG A 73 -10.64 1.43 -11.96
C ARG A 73 -9.39 2.24 -12.20
N GLN A 74 -8.69 1.90 -13.28
CA GLN A 74 -7.46 2.59 -13.66
C GLN A 74 -7.38 2.73 -15.17
N PHE A 75 -6.35 3.41 -15.64
CA PHE A 75 -6.05 3.49 -17.05
C PHE A 75 -4.74 2.74 -17.31
N LYS A 76 -4.75 1.89 -18.33
CA LYS A 76 -3.56 1.25 -18.84
C LYS A 76 -3.50 1.51 -20.34
N LYS A 77 -2.42 2.18 -20.78
CA LYS A 77 -2.28 2.61 -22.18
C LYS A 77 -3.52 3.39 -22.65
N LYS A 78 -3.97 4.33 -21.82
CA LYS A 78 -5.12 5.22 -22.06
C LYS A 78 -6.46 4.49 -22.15
N ARG A 79 -6.53 3.22 -21.76
CA ARG A 79 -7.79 2.47 -21.73
C ARG A 79 -8.24 2.26 -20.28
N PRO A 80 -9.54 2.45 -19.99
CA PRO A 80 -10.06 2.15 -18.66
C PRO A 80 -10.02 0.64 -18.44
N VAL A 81 -9.49 0.23 -17.28
CA VAL A 81 -9.40 -1.18 -16.90
C VAL A 81 -9.81 -1.34 -15.46
N LEU A 82 -10.31 -2.54 -15.12
CA LEU A 82 -10.62 -2.88 -13.74
C LEU A 82 -9.50 -3.77 -13.22
N CYS A 83 -8.89 -3.36 -12.11
CA CYS A 83 -7.77 -4.07 -11.50
C CYS A 83 -8.17 -4.69 -10.18
N ASP A 84 -7.72 -5.91 -9.95
CA ASP A 84 -7.71 -6.50 -8.62
C ASP A 84 -6.38 -6.09 -7.96
N VAL A 85 -6.46 -5.35 -6.87
CA VAL A 85 -5.28 -4.92 -6.11
C VAL A 85 -5.11 -5.87 -4.94
N GLN A 86 -4.03 -6.64 -4.95
CA GLN A 86 -3.71 -7.60 -3.90
C GLN A 86 -2.77 -6.95 -2.90
N ILE A 87 -3.09 -7.08 -1.61
CA ILE A 87 -2.41 -6.35 -0.53
C ILE A 87 -1.50 -7.29 0.26
N PHE A 88 -0.26 -6.87 0.45
CA PHE A 88 0.75 -7.60 1.24
C PHE A 88 1.21 -6.72 2.41
N PRO A 89 1.37 -7.31 3.62
CA PRO A 89 1.78 -6.51 4.78
C PRO A 89 3.27 -6.23 4.73
N LEU A 90 3.66 -4.98 5.00
CA LEU A 90 5.06 -4.57 5.06
C LEU A 90 5.36 -4.04 6.45
N GLU A 91 6.13 -4.81 7.22
CA GLU A 91 6.63 -4.32 8.51
C GLU A 91 7.80 -3.38 8.24
N VAL A 92 7.57 -2.10 8.48
CA VAL A 92 8.56 -1.07 8.13
C VAL A 92 9.70 -1.07 9.15
N LYS A 93 10.93 -1.17 8.63
CA LYS A 93 12.15 -1.13 9.42
C LYS A 93 12.87 0.20 9.27
N GLY A 94 12.58 0.93 8.22
CA GLY A 94 13.17 2.25 8.01
C GLY A 94 12.46 3.05 6.95
N GLN A 95 12.75 4.34 6.93
CA GLN A 95 12.19 5.23 5.93
C GLN A 95 13.22 6.26 5.52
N GLN A 96 13.13 6.66 4.25
CA GLN A 96 14.03 7.67 3.67
C GLN A 96 13.40 9.05 3.74
N GLY A 97 14.21 10.07 3.95
CA GLY A 97 13.76 11.45 3.83
C GLY A 97 13.65 11.91 2.38
N ASN A 98 14.28 11.18 1.47
CA ASN A 98 14.25 11.45 0.03
C ASN A 98 14.02 10.13 -0.71
N TRP A 99 13.04 10.11 -1.60
CA TRP A 99 12.70 8.90 -2.37
C TRP A 99 12.11 9.30 -3.73
N PRO A 100 11.99 8.35 -4.70
CA PRO A 100 11.66 8.69 -6.10
C PRO A 100 10.40 9.56 -6.28
N GLU A 101 9.29 9.24 -5.62
CA GLU A 101 8.04 9.99 -5.82
C GLU A 101 7.72 10.96 -4.70
N LYS A 102 8.74 11.41 -3.97
CA LYS A 102 8.57 12.31 -2.82
C LYS A 102 7.73 13.54 -3.15
N ASN A 103 7.95 14.15 -4.30
CA ASN A 103 7.26 15.38 -4.67
C ASN A 103 5.88 15.17 -5.26
N GLU A 104 5.49 13.91 -5.48
CA GLU A 104 4.21 13.58 -6.08
C GLU A 104 3.17 13.12 -5.08
N ARG A 105 3.58 12.83 -3.86
CA ARG A 105 2.71 12.23 -2.85
C ARG A 105 2.99 12.79 -1.47
N THR A 106 1.95 12.83 -0.66
CA THR A 106 2.07 13.10 0.77
C THR A 106 1.97 11.77 1.51
N ARG A 107 2.83 11.53 2.49
CA ARG A 107 2.77 10.33 3.32
C ARG A 107 2.50 10.71 4.77
N ILE A 108 1.68 9.90 5.45
CA ILE A 108 1.40 10.08 6.88
C ILE A 108 1.40 8.73 7.59
N TRP A 109 1.80 8.76 8.85
CA TRP A 109 1.63 7.64 9.76
C TRP A 109 0.43 7.90 10.65
N VAL A 110 -0.52 6.97 10.69
CA VAL A 110 -1.73 7.12 11.49
C VAL A 110 -2.05 5.83 12.22
N ALA A 111 -2.75 5.94 13.34
CA ALA A 111 -3.22 4.77 14.07
C ALA A 111 -4.24 4.00 13.23
N ALA A 112 -4.42 2.71 13.54
CA ALA A 112 -5.30 1.82 12.79
C ALA A 112 -6.71 2.38 12.61
N ARG A 113 -7.27 2.95 13.68
CA ARG A 113 -8.63 3.52 13.65
C ARG A 113 -8.72 4.68 12.66
N GLU A 114 -7.71 5.55 12.66
CA GLU A 114 -7.65 6.68 11.73
C GLU A 114 -7.45 6.21 10.28
N ALA A 115 -6.54 5.26 10.08
CA ALA A 115 -6.29 4.70 8.76
C ALA A 115 -7.58 4.15 8.14
N ALA A 116 -8.35 3.40 8.93
CA ALA A 116 -9.60 2.80 8.46
C ALA A 116 -10.64 3.86 8.05
N LYS A 117 -10.62 5.03 8.71
CA LYS A 117 -11.53 6.13 8.36
C LYS A 117 -11.12 6.85 7.09
N LEU A 118 -9.80 6.98 6.87
CA LEU A 118 -9.26 7.75 5.75
C LEU A 118 -9.35 7.03 4.41
N VAL A 119 -9.29 5.69 4.42
CA VAL A 119 -9.34 4.93 3.17
C VAL A 119 -10.78 4.61 2.78
N LYS A 120 -11.06 4.63 1.48
CA LYS A 120 -12.43 4.40 0.99
C LYS A 120 -12.73 2.94 0.67
N LYS A 121 -11.71 2.17 0.28
CA LYS A 121 -11.92 0.81 -0.15
C LYS A 121 -12.14 -0.13 1.04
N ALA A 122 -13.28 -0.83 1.04
CA ALA A 122 -13.62 -1.76 2.11
C ALA A 122 -12.58 -2.87 2.27
N GLY A 123 -12.03 -3.36 1.15
CA GLY A 123 -10.98 -4.39 1.20
C GLY A 123 -9.71 -3.90 1.89
N LEU A 124 -9.35 -2.64 1.71
CA LEU A 124 -8.21 -2.04 2.39
C LEU A 124 -8.50 -1.87 3.89
N ARG A 125 -9.70 -1.45 4.24
CA ARG A 125 -10.10 -1.38 5.66
C ARG A 125 -10.01 -2.74 6.34
N ARG A 126 -10.46 -3.79 5.66
CA ARG A 126 -10.38 -5.16 6.19
C ARG A 126 -8.92 -5.60 6.37
N ALA A 127 -8.05 -5.26 5.43
CA ALA A 127 -6.63 -5.59 5.54
C ALA A 127 -5.99 -4.89 6.76
N ILE A 128 -6.33 -3.63 7.01
CA ILE A 128 -5.88 -2.90 8.19
C ILE A 128 -6.30 -3.64 9.46
N LYS A 129 -7.56 -4.08 9.53
CA LYS A 129 -8.06 -4.82 10.67
C LYS A 129 -7.37 -6.18 10.83
N THR A 130 -7.04 -6.83 9.72
CA THR A 130 -6.33 -8.11 9.75
C THR A 130 -4.95 -7.95 10.38
N VAL A 131 -4.19 -6.92 9.99
CA VAL A 131 -2.89 -6.64 10.61
C VAL A 131 -3.06 -6.29 12.08
N GLU A 132 -4.03 -5.45 12.39
CA GLU A 132 -4.30 -5.04 13.77
C GLU A 132 -4.60 -6.24 14.66
N SER A 133 -5.38 -7.21 14.18
CA SER A 133 -5.74 -8.40 14.96
C SER A 133 -4.57 -9.31 15.23
N GLY A 134 -3.51 -9.23 14.43
CA GLY A 134 -2.31 -10.04 14.61
C GLY A 134 -1.27 -9.43 15.55
N HIS A 135 -1.58 -8.26 16.14
CA HIS A 135 -0.61 -7.55 16.99
C HIS A 135 -1.13 -7.18 18.36
#